data_9705b17741e7fe4927dd89b0a3f953a5
#
_entry.id   9705b17741e7fe4927dd89b0a3f953a5
#
_cell.length_a   1.000
_cell.length_b   1.000
_cell.length_c   1.000
_cell.angle_alpha   90.00
_cell.angle_beta   90.00
_cell.angle_gamma   90.00
#
_symmetry.space_group_name_H-M   'P 1'
#
loop_
_entity.id
_entity.type
_entity.pdbx_description
1 polymer ?
#
loop_
_entity_poly.entity_id
_entity_poly.type
_entity_poly.pdbx_seq_one_letter_code
_entity_poly.pdbx_strand_id
1 'polypeptide(L)'
;MKIPFEEISRIVIEGNYASIFLISGKRYVLKTSLKRLQMKLNQELFIQSHRSTIVNLKLIGRIDLNRNKVIMKCGAELELGNKFRNSVKAAYH
;
A
#
# COMPACT_ATOMS: atom_id res chain seq x y z
N MET A 1 -16.33 0.41 -10.86
CA MET A 1 -16.38 1.12 -9.58
C MET A 1 -15.24 2.14 -9.54
N LYS A 2 -15.58 3.37 -9.24
CA LYS A 2 -14.58 4.44 -9.17
C LYS A 2 -14.31 4.79 -7.72
N ILE A 3 -13.07 4.59 -7.30
CA ILE A 3 -12.63 4.96 -5.96
C ILE A 3 -11.56 6.03 -6.13
N PRO A 4 -11.74 7.22 -5.52
CA PRO A 4 -10.70 8.24 -5.57
C PRO A 4 -9.41 7.70 -4.96
N PHE A 5 -8.29 7.92 -5.62
CA PHE A 5 -7.00 7.39 -5.17
C PHE A 5 -6.63 7.88 -3.77
N GLU A 6 -6.99 9.13 -3.44
CA GLU A 6 -6.69 9.72 -2.14
C GLU A 6 -7.37 9.00 -0.98
N GLU A 7 -8.44 8.28 -1.26
CA GLU A 7 -9.17 7.52 -0.23
C GLU A 7 -8.60 6.13 -0.02
N ILE A 8 -7.73 5.66 -0.89
CA ILE A 8 -7.14 4.33 -0.76
C ILE A 8 -5.95 4.43 0.19
N SER A 9 -6.01 3.67 1.29
CA SER A 9 -4.92 3.58 2.26
C SER A 9 -3.86 2.59 1.82
N ARG A 10 -4.29 1.38 1.54
CA ARG A 10 -3.37 0.31 1.16
C ARG A 10 -4.11 -0.77 0.37
N ILE A 11 -3.33 -1.58 -0.34
CA ILE A 11 -3.84 -2.70 -1.11
C ILE A 11 -3.01 -3.93 -0.79
N VAL A 12 -3.67 -5.02 -0.45
CA VAL A 12 -3.02 -6.30 -0.14
C VAL A 12 -3.49 -7.35 -1.14
N ILE A 13 -2.54 -8.03 -1.77
CA ILE A 13 -2.81 -9.05 -2.77
C ILE A 13 -2.74 -10.43 -2.11
N GLU A 14 -3.79 -11.23 -2.31
CA GLU A 14 -3.80 -12.62 -1.89
C GLU A 14 -4.29 -13.46 -3.06
N GLY A 15 -3.40 -14.27 -3.63
CA GLY A 15 -3.71 -15.05 -4.82
C GLY A 15 -4.11 -14.14 -5.98
N ASN A 16 -5.31 -14.35 -6.51
CA ASN A 16 -5.82 -13.57 -7.63
C ASN A 16 -6.72 -12.40 -7.21
N TYR A 17 -6.72 -12.07 -5.93
CA TYR A 17 -7.60 -11.03 -5.38
C TYR A 17 -6.81 -9.94 -4.69
N ALA A 18 -7.29 -8.71 -4.86
CA ALA A 18 -6.75 -7.54 -4.18
C ALA A 18 -7.77 -7.02 -3.18
N SER A 19 -7.36 -6.84 -1.94
CA SER A 19 -8.16 -6.16 -0.92
C SER A 19 -7.74 -4.70 -0.89
N ILE A 20 -8.67 -3.80 -1.22
CA ILE A 20 -8.44 -2.36 -1.25
C ILE A 20 -9.05 -1.77 0.01
N PHE A 21 -8.20 -1.24 0.89
CA PHE A 21 -8.63 -0.65 2.16
C PHE A 21 -8.71 0.86 2.03
N LEU A 22 -9.86 1.42 2.36
CA LEU A 22 -10.10 2.85 2.30
C LEU A 22 -9.86 3.52 3.66
N ILE A 23 -9.65 4.83 3.63
CA ILE A 23 -9.51 5.64 4.85
C ILE A 23 -10.73 5.46 5.78
N SER A 24 -11.90 5.32 5.20
CA SER A 24 -13.16 5.15 5.95
C SER A 24 -13.24 3.83 6.72
N GLY A 25 -12.32 2.91 6.47
CA GLY A 25 -12.38 1.56 7.02
C GLY A 25 -13.07 0.55 6.12
N LYS A 26 -13.68 0.99 5.04
CA LYS A 26 -14.30 0.08 4.07
C LYS A 26 -13.24 -0.70 3.32
N ARG A 27 -13.59 -1.91 2.91
CA ARG A 27 -12.72 -2.77 2.12
C ARG A 27 -13.46 -3.27 0.90
N TYR A 28 -12.81 -3.17 -0.24
CA TYR A 28 -13.30 -3.76 -1.48
C TYR A 28 -12.35 -4.85 -1.93
N VAL A 29 -12.92 -5.94 -2.47
CA VAL A 29 -12.13 -7.05 -2.98
C VAL A 29 -12.36 -7.16 -4.48
N LEU A 30 -11.27 -7.12 -5.24
CA LEU A 30 -11.30 -7.20 -6.69
C LEU A 30 -10.46 -8.38 -7.16
N LYS A 31 -10.91 -9.06 -8.22
CA LYS A 31 -10.10 -10.07 -8.87
C LYS A 31 -9.15 -9.36 -9.83
N THR A 32 -7.90 -9.26 -9.43
CA THR A 32 -6.86 -8.58 -10.21
C THR A 32 -5.48 -8.99 -9.72
N SER A 33 -4.44 -8.51 -10.37
CA SER A 33 -3.05 -8.78 -10.00
C SER A 33 -2.33 -7.50 -9.61
N LEU A 34 -1.22 -7.66 -8.89
CA LEU A 34 -0.35 -6.53 -8.52
C LEU A 34 0.09 -5.77 -9.77
N LYS A 35 0.50 -6.48 -10.80
CA LYS A 35 0.98 -5.88 -12.05
C LYS A 35 -0.09 -5.00 -12.69
N ARG A 36 -1.33 -5.49 -12.75
CA ARG A 36 -2.44 -4.73 -13.34
C ARG A 36 -2.75 -3.48 -12.52
N LEU A 37 -2.70 -3.59 -11.20
CA LEU A 37 -2.94 -2.45 -10.32
C LEU A 37 -1.85 -1.39 -10.49
N GLN A 38 -0.59 -1.81 -10.57
CA GLN A 38 0.52 -0.87 -10.74
C GLN A 38 0.41 -0.07 -12.03
N MET A 39 -0.18 -0.66 -13.06
CA MET A 39 -0.41 0.05 -14.33
C MET A 39 -1.49 1.11 -14.22
N LYS A 40 -2.40 0.99 -13.27
CA LYS A 40 -3.54 1.89 -13.10
C LYS A 40 -3.34 2.93 -12.01
N LEU A 41 -2.51 2.62 -11.01
CA LEU A 41 -2.31 3.50 -9.87
C LEU A 41 -1.27 4.58 -10.17
N ASN A 42 -1.47 5.76 -9.57
CA ASN A 42 -0.52 6.86 -9.66
C ASN A 42 0.75 6.48 -8.88
N GLN A 43 1.86 6.34 -9.58
CA GLN A 43 3.13 5.91 -8.98
C GLN A 43 3.76 6.96 -8.07
N GLU A 44 3.32 8.21 -8.16
CA GLU A 44 3.76 9.25 -7.22
C GLU A 44 3.06 9.14 -5.88
N LEU A 45 1.90 8.51 -5.85
CA LEU A 45 1.08 8.38 -4.64
C LEU A 45 1.23 7.01 -3.99
N PHE A 46 1.42 5.97 -4.79
CA PHE A 46 1.45 4.59 -4.31
C PHE A 46 2.81 3.97 -4.51
N ILE A 47 3.27 3.24 -3.50
CA ILE A 47 4.53 2.52 -3.58
C ILE A 47 4.36 1.10 -3.03
N GLN A 48 5.06 0.17 -3.63
CA GLN A 48 5.08 -1.20 -3.16
C GLN A 48 5.99 -1.30 -1.94
N SER A 49 5.45 -1.80 -0.83
CA SER A 49 6.20 -1.97 0.43
C SER A 49 6.58 -3.42 0.68
N HIS A 50 5.93 -4.34 -0.03
CA HIS A 50 6.13 -5.77 0.12
C HIS A 50 5.71 -6.42 -1.20
N ARG A 51 6.15 -7.65 -1.44
CA ARG A 51 5.80 -8.34 -2.70
C ARG A 51 4.28 -8.41 -2.95
N SER A 52 3.48 -8.31 -1.91
CA SER A 52 2.02 -8.41 -2.01
C SER A 52 1.29 -7.18 -1.49
N THR A 53 1.99 -6.07 -1.23
CA THR A 53 1.38 -4.91 -0.58
C THR A 53 1.80 -3.61 -1.26
N ILE A 54 0.80 -2.75 -1.50
CA ILE A 54 0.98 -1.39 -2.02
C ILE A 54 0.41 -0.44 -0.98
N VAL A 55 1.12 0.65 -0.70
CA VAL A 55 0.69 1.65 0.29
C VAL A 55 0.60 3.03 -0.33
N ASN A 56 -0.32 3.85 0.20
CA ASN A 56 -0.44 5.26 -0.15
C ASN A 56 0.59 6.05 0.65
N LEU A 57 1.55 6.68 -0.05
CA LEU A 57 2.64 7.42 0.58
C LEU A 57 2.16 8.53 1.52
N LYS A 58 1.08 9.20 1.16
CA LYS A 58 0.54 10.30 1.98
C LYS A 58 -0.09 9.83 3.28
N LEU A 59 -0.41 8.56 3.38
CA LEU A 59 -1.09 8.00 4.54
C LEU A 59 -0.16 7.15 5.41
N ILE A 60 1.13 7.14 5.11
CA ILE A 60 2.12 6.52 5.97
C ILE A 60 2.34 7.41 7.20
N GLY A 61 2.16 6.85 8.39
CA GLY A 61 2.45 7.54 9.65
C GLY A 61 3.93 7.53 9.97
N ARG A 62 4.55 6.36 9.89
CA ARG A 62 6.00 6.23 10.09
C ARG A 62 6.49 4.89 9.52
N ILE A 63 7.80 4.81 9.34
CA ILE A 63 8.46 3.57 8.90
C ILE A 63 9.33 3.08 10.04
N ASP A 64 9.08 1.84 10.49
CA ASP A 64 9.86 1.21 11.55
C ASP A 64 10.85 0.25 10.91
N LEU A 65 12.08 0.69 10.75
CA LEU A 65 13.12 -0.11 10.10
C LEU A 65 13.63 -1.24 10.99
N ASN A 66 13.52 -1.08 12.30
CA ASN A 66 13.97 -2.13 13.22
C ASN A 66 13.05 -3.35 13.18
N ARG A 67 11.75 -3.11 13.01
CA ARG A 67 10.74 -4.16 12.95
C ARG A 67 10.31 -4.50 11.53
N ASN A 68 10.84 -3.79 10.53
CA ASN A 68 10.43 -3.94 9.13
C ASN A 68 8.93 -3.77 8.95
N LYS A 69 8.42 -2.64 9.42
CA LYS A 69 7.00 -2.31 9.32
C LYS A 69 6.78 -0.94 8.73
N VAL A 70 5.72 -0.81 7.96
CA VAL A 70 5.16 0.48 7.56
C VAL A 70 3.91 0.68 8.41
N ILE A 71 3.87 1.76 9.17
CA ILE A 71 2.74 2.05 10.05
C ILE A 71 1.96 3.19 9.43
N MET A 72 0.71 2.89 9.06
CA MET A 72 -0.17 3.87 8.43
C MET A 72 -0.71 4.84 9.48
N LYS A 73 -1.17 6.00 9.02
CA LYS A 73 -1.75 7.01 9.93
C LYS A 73 -2.94 6.49 10.71
N CYS A 74 -3.67 5.53 10.15
CA CYS A 74 -4.80 4.89 10.82
C CYS A 74 -4.37 3.86 11.88
N GLY A 75 -3.07 3.59 12.01
CA GLY A 75 -2.54 2.62 12.97
C GLY A 75 -2.26 1.24 12.40
N ALA A 76 -2.69 0.95 11.17
CA ALA A 76 -2.44 -0.35 10.56
C ALA A 76 -0.94 -0.57 10.36
N GLU A 77 -0.47 -1.77 10.71
CA GLU A 77 0.93 -2.16 10.53
C GLU A 77 1.03 -3.11 9.35
N LEU A 78 1.90 -2.78 8.40
CA LEU A 78 2.09 -3.54 7.18
C LEU A 78 3.53 -3.99 7.06
N GLU A 79 3.74 -5.12 6.41
CA GLU A 79 5.08 -5.64 6.18
C GLU A 79 5.89 -4.73 5.28
N LEU A 80 7.15 -4.52 5.64
CA LEU A 80 8.14 -3.85 4.80
C LEU A 80 9.17 -4.91 4.37
N GLY A 81 9.04 -5.37 3.13
CA GLY A 81 9.95 -6.38 2.59
C GLY A 81 11.36 -5.83 2.40
N ASN A 82 12.37 -6.68 2.57
CA ASN A 82 13.76 -6.26 2.49
C ASN A 82 14.11 -5.62 1.15
N LYS A 83 13.53 -6.11 0.07
CA LYS A 83 13.78 -5.56 -1.27
C LYS A 83 13.19 -4.18 -1.47
N PHE A 84 12.26 -3.78 -0.60
CA PHE A 84 11.50 -2.54 -0.75
C PHE A 84 11.91 -1.45 0.22
N ARG A 85 12.80 -1.76 1.18
CA ARG A 85 13.18 -0.82 2.25
C ARG A 85 13.74 0.49 1.68
N ASN A 86 14.68 0.39 0.76
CA ASN A 86 15.36 1.58 0.25
C ASN A 86 14.43 2.45 -0.59
N SER A 87 13.59 1.86 -1.43
CA SER A 87 12.66 2.63 -2.26
C SER A 87 11.58 3.29 -1.41
N VAL A 88 11.08 2.61 -0.38
CA VAL A 88 10.08 3.21 0.52
C VAL A 88 10.69 4.34 1.33
N LYS A 89 11.90 4.15 1.89
CA LYS A 89 12.61 5.21 2.61
C LYS A 89 12.84 6.44 1.73
N ALA A 90 13.27 6.22 0.49
CA ALA A 90 13.54 7.32 -0.43
C ALA A 90 12.29 8.08 -0.81
N ALA A 91 11.16 7.40 -0.93
CA ALA A 91 9.88 8.02 -1.32
C ALA A 91 9.17 8.70 -0.16
N TYR A 92 9.43 8.26 1.06
CA TYR A 92 8.74 8.79 2.26
C TYR A 92 9.55 9.93 2.87
N HIS A 93 8.97 11.10 2.89
CA HIS A 93 9.57 12.29 3.51
C HIS A 93 8.63 12.92 4.53
#